data_4e2dd298f24bc7257628b02f0f48e64e
#
_entry.id   4e2dd298f24bc7257628b02f0f48e64e
#
_cell.length_a   1.000
_cell.length_b   1.000
_cell.length_c   1.000
_cell.angle_alpha   90.00
_cell.angle_beta   90.00
_cell.angle_gamma   90.00
#
_symmetry.space_group_name_H-M   'P 1'
#
loop_
_entity.id
_entity.type
_entity.pdbx_description
1 polymer ?
#
loop_
_entity_poly.entity_id
_entity_poly.type
_entity_poly.pdbx_seq_one_letter_code
_entity_poly.pdbx_strand_id
1 'polypeptide(L)'
;MKILFIACYSPLINNSASIETLQYLNNLAKIDENEVHLLTVNFPKNSIYYDEYILSMLNEKVKMHIISGGKIFEKIMPKKPSNKVAVNSSQNNKSFIKSMLKKGKSIIAVPDMYFNWAKAASKSGIELMKKEKFDVMFSMHEPPSSHICAMKIKEEFKDLPWVTYWSDPWLKDSTRENISPVRRKYEQSFERKVVNLSDRFIFVTKANRDDYVNSY
;
A
#
# COMPACT_ATOMS: atom_id res chain seq x y z
N MET A 1 -3.58 -0.16 -23.66
CA MET A 1 -3.95 0.83 -22.61
C MET A 1 -2.73 1.13 -21.76
N LYS A 2 -2.59 2.39 -21.30
CA LYS A 2 -1.56 2.77 -20.33
C LYS A 2 -2.15 2.81 -18.92
N ILE A 3 -1.64 1.96 -18.05
CA ILE A 3 -2.20 1.66 -16.73
C ILE A 3 -1.27 2.16 -15.64
N LEU A 4 -1.76 3.01 -14.71
CA LEU A 4 -1.07 3.35 -13.47
C LEU A 4 -1.55 2.41 -12.35
N PHE A 5 -0.73 1.43 -11.99
CA PHE A 5 -1.00 0.47 -10.94
C PHE A 5 -0.35 0.93 -9.62
N ILE A 6 -1.11 1.06 -8.54
CA ILE A 6 -0.67 1.58 -7.25
C ILE A 6 -0.82 0.50 -6.18
N ALA A 7 0.29 0.06 -5.62
CA ALA A 7 0.31 -0.95 -4.56
C ALA A 7 1.49 -0.74 -3.60
N CYS A 8 1.21 -0.73 -2.30
CA CYS A 8 2.26 -0.77 -1.28
C CYS A 8 2.93 -2.15 -1.24
N TYR A 9 2.12 -3.22 -1.22
CA TYR A 9 2.64 -4.58 -1.30
C TYR A 9 2.91 -4.94 -2.75
N SER A 10 4.16 -4.94 -3.12
CA SER A 10 4.65 -5.14 -4.48
C SER A 10 5.64 -6.30 -4.55
N PRO A 11 6.06 -6.74 -5.73
CA PRO A 11 7.05 -7.81 -5.89
C PRO A 11 8.43 -7.58 -5.23
N LEU A 12 8.62 -6.45 -4.54
CA LEU A 12 9.81 -6.20 -3.72
C LEU A 12 9.81 -6.97 -2.39
N ILE A 13 8.68 -7.54 -1.98
CA ILE A 13 8.55 -8.23 -0.70
C ILE A 13 7.81 -9.55 -0.86
N ASN A 14 8.02 -10.44 0.13
CA ASN A 14 7.39 -11.76 0.17
C ASN A 14 6.25 -11.78 1.18
N ASN A 15 5.02 -11.63 0.69
CA ASN A 15 3.78 -11.89 1.42
C ASN A 15 2.65 -12.22 0.43
N SER A 16 1.50 -12.66 0.92
CA SER A 16 0.36 -13.07 0.09
C SER A 16 -0.12 -11.94 -0.84
N ALA A 17 -0.27 -10.73 -0.32
CA ALA A 17 -0.74 -9.59 -1.10
C ALA A 17 0.26 -9.15 -2.19
N SER A 18 1.59 -9.30 -1.95
CA SER A 18 2.59 -9.02 -2.99
C SER A 18 2.60 -10.04 -4.11
N ILE A 19 2.32 -11.31 -3.79
CA ILE A 19 2.17 -12.37 -4.80
C ILE A 19 0.92 -12.10 -5.66
N GLU A 20 -0.17 -11.69 -5.03
CA GLU A 20 -1.38 -11.29 -5.74
C GLU A 20 -1.12 -10.08 -6.66
N THR A 21 -0.44 -9.04 -6.15
CA THR A 21 0.01 -7.89 -6.96
C THR A 21 0.86 -8.33 -8.15
N LEU A 22 1.83 -9.24 -7.94
CA LEU A 22 2.65 -9.82 -8.99
C LEU A 22 1.81 -10.49 -10.08
N GLN A 23 0.80 -11.27 -9.69
CA GLN A 23 -0.09 -11.96 -10.64
C GLN A 23 -0.87 -10.96 -11.51
N TYR A 24 -1.45 -9.92 -10.88
CA TYR A 24 -2.15 -8.86 -11.63
C TYR A 24 -1.21 -8.15 -12.61
N LEU A 25 -0.04 -7.71 -12.15
CA LEU A 25 0.94 -7.00 -12.98
C LEU A 25 1.38 -7.85 -14.17
N ASN A 26 1.74 -9.11 -13.93
CA ASN A 26 2.20 -10.01 -14.97
C ASN A 26 1.10 -10.32 -16.00
N ASN A 27 -0.15 -10.52 -15.56
CA ASN A 27 -1.25 -10.78 -16.46
C ASN A 27 -1.62 -9.55 -17.30
N LEU A 28 -1.61 -8.35 -16.70
CA LEU A 28 -1.83 -7.10 -17.44
C LEU A 28 -0.72 -6.84 -18.46
N ALA A 29 0.54 -7.12 -18.11
CA ALA A 29 1.70 -6.90 -18.99
C ALA A 29 1.85 -7.96 -20.10
N LYS A 30 1.15 -9.10 -20.01
CA LYS A 30 1.08 -10.09 -21.10
C LYS A 30 0.22 -9.64 -22.28
N ILE A 31 -0.67 -8.68 -22.07
CA ILE A 31 -1.50 -8.10 -23.13
C ILE A 31 -0.63 -7.05 -23.84
N ASP A 32 -0.28 -7.31 -25.09
CA ASP A 32 0.73 -6.53 -25.84
C ASP A 32 0.37 -5.05 -25.96
N GLU A 33 -0.92 -4.70 -26.02
CA GLU A 33 -1.39 -3.33 -26.11
C GLU A 33 -1.35 -2.58 -24.77
N ASN A 34 -0.96 -3.24 -23.69
CA ASN A 34 -0.87 -2.62 -22.37
C ASN A 34 0.54 -2.16 -22.06
N GLU A 35 0.62 -0.94 -21.54
CA GLU A 35 1.80 -0.37 -20.88
C GLU A 35 1.50 -0.22 -19.40
N VAL A 36 2.17 -1.02 -18.55
CA VAL A 36 1.87 -1.10 -17.12
C VAL A 36 2.95 -0.39 -16.31
N HIS A 37 2.56 0.62 -15.54
CA HIS A 37 3.42 1.36 -14.62
C HIS A 37 3.03 1.02 -13.19
N LEU A 38 3.96 0.50 -12.39
CA LEU A 38 3.76 0.22 -10.97
C LEU A 38 4.32 1.37 -10.12
N LEU A 39 3.47 2.04 -9.37
CA LEU A 39 3.85 3.01 -8.32
C LEU A 39 3.83 2.32 -6.96
N THR A 40 5.00 2.18 -6.34
CA THR A 40 5.17 1.40 -5.11
C THR A 40 6.16 2.00 -4.13
N VAL A 41 6.20 1.45 -2.90
CA VAL A 41 7.11 1.86 -1.85
C VAL A 41 8.47 1.16 -1.97
N ASN A 42 9.53 1.91 -1.67
CA ASN A 42 10.88 1.34 -1.54
C ASN A 42 11.03 0.55 -0.24
N PHE A 43 11.25 -0.76 -0.37
CA PHE A 43 11.60 -1.61 0.77
C PHE A 43 13.12 -1.70 0.91
N PRO A 44 13.67 -1.45 2.12
CA PRO A 44 15.11 -1.60 2.34
C PRO A 44 15.57 -3.04 2.06
N LYS A 45 16.65 -3.23 1.31
CA LYS A 45 17.19 -4.56 0.97
C LYS A 45 17.55 -5.41 2.21
N ASN A 46 17.88 -4.76 3.31
CA ASN A 46 18.16 -5.42 4.60
C ASN A 46 16.89 -5.70 5.42
N SER A 47 15.69 -5.40 4.92
CA SER A 47 14.44 -5.82 5.56
C SER A 47 14.24 -7.33 5.46
N ILE A 48 13.65 -7.93 6.52
CA ILE A 48 13.25 -9.35 6.49
C ILE A 48 12.20 -9.65 5.43
N TYR A 49 11.46 -8.64 4.98
CA TYR A 49 10.41 -8.78 3.96
C TYR A 49 10.95 -8.69 2.53
N TYR A 50 12.12 -8.07 2.31
CA TYR A 50 12.66 -7.88 0.97
C TYR A 50 13.10 -9.21 0.36
N ASP A 51 12.62 -9.47 -0.87
CA ASP A 51 12.85 -10.71 -1.59
C ASP A 51 13.17 -10.44 -3.07
N GLU A 52 14.43 -10.70 -3.46
CA GLU A 52 14.88 -10.52 -4.85
C GLU A 52 14.32 -11.60 -5.78
N TYR A 53 13.97 -12.77 -5.25
CA TYR A 53 13.41 -13.85 -6.05
C TYR A 53 12.00 -13.51 -6.53
N ILE A 54 11.16 -12.98 -5.65
CA ILE A 54 9.82 -12.50 -6.04
C ILE A 54 9.94 -11.39 -7.10
N LEU A 55 10.89 -10.46 -6.90
CA LEU A 55 11.12 -9.39 -7.87
C LEU A 55 11.54 -9.94 -9.24
N SER A 56 12.36 -10.99 -9.29
CA SER A 56 12.80 -11.62 -10.55
C SER A 56 11.67 -12.27 -11.36
N MET A 57 10.51 -12.52 -10.72
CA MET A 57 9.31 -13.05 -11.39
C MET A 57 8.46 -11.96 -12.07
N LEU A 58 8.76 -10.69 -11.83
CA LEU A 58 8.02 -9.59 -12.44
C LEU A 58 8.33 -9.50 -13.94
N ASN A 59 7.28 -9.36 -14.75
CA ASN A 59 7.42 -9.17 -16.18
C ASN A 59 8.24 -7.90 -16.47
N GLU A 60 9.26 -8.02 -17.31
CA GLU A 60 10.18 -6.94 -17.69
C GLU A 60 9.51 -5.73 -18.35
N LYS A 61 8.33 -5.91 -18.94
CA LYS A 61 7.53 -4.83 -19.52
C LYS A 61 6.93 -3.90 -18.47
N VAL A 62 6.89 -4.29 -17.17
CA VAL A 62 6.35 -3.45 -16.10
C VAL A 62 7.35 -2.38 -15.70
N LYS A 63 6.98 -1.12 -15.88
CA LYS A 63 7.78 0.04 -15.49
C LYS A 63 7.56 0.37 -14.01
N MET A 64 8.60 0.22 -13.18
CA MET A 64 8.50 0.46 -11.74
C MET A 64 8.87 1.90 -11.37
N HIS A 65 8.00 2.56 -10.60
CA HIS A 65 8.22 3.84 -9.94
C HIS A 65 8.28 3.62 -8.43
N ILE A 66 9.49 3.54 -7.90
CA ILE A 66 9.75 3.19 -6.50
C ILE A 66 9.98 4.46 -5.69
N ILE A 67 9.10 4.73 -4.71
CA ILE A 67 9.12 5.95 -3.90
C ILE A 67 9.49 5.61 -2.46
N SER A 68 10.37 6.40 -1.84
CA SER A 68 10.77 6.20 -0.44
C SER A 68 9.57 6.28 0.51
N GLY A 69 9.50 5.36 1.46
CA GLY A 69 8.54 5.38 2.58
C GLY A 69 8.87 6.44 3.63
N GLY A 70 10.06 7.06 3.51
CA GLY A 70 10.59 8.06 4.44
C GLY A 70 11.38 7.48 5.60
N LYS A 71 12.13 8.35 6.29
CA LYS A 71 13.08 7.95 7.36
C LYS A 71 12.43 7.17 8.50
N ILE A 72 11.18 7.47 8.84
CA ILE A 72 10.45 6.75 9.90
C ILE A 72 10.16 5.33 9.46
N PHE A 73 9.62 5.15 8.24
CA PHE A 73 9.35 3.85 7.64
C PHE A 73 10.62 2.98 7.63
N GLU A 74 11.74 3.51 7.15
CA GLU A 74 13.02 2.81 7.08
C GLU A 74 13.56 2.39 8.46
N LYS A 75 13.32 3.20 9.51
CA LYS A 75 13.71 2.88 10.90
C LYS A 75 12.87 1.80 11.55
N ILE A 76 11.55 1.78 11.28
CA ILE A 76 10.64 0.83 11.92
C ILE A 76 10.55 -0.50 11.17
N MET A 77 11.04 -0.55 9.93
CA MET A 77 11.05 -1.76 9.12
C MET A 77 11.96 -2.81 9.77
N PRO A 78 11.45 -4.03 10.05
CA PRO A 78 12.25 -5.10 10.62
C PRO A 78 13.43 -5.46 9.71
N LYS A 79 14.63 -5.56 10.31
CA LYS A 79 15.86 -5.85 9.58
C LYS A 79 16.26 -7.31 9.75
N LYS A 80 16.90 -7.88 8.73
CA LYS A 80 17.54 -9.18 8.79
C LYS A 80 18.58 -9.19 9.93
N PRO A 81 18.72 -10.29 10.70
CA PRO A 81 19.73 -10.40 11.74
C PRO A 81 21.13 -10.13 11.12
N SER A 82 21.88 -9.19 11.69
CA SER A 82 23.29 -9.05 11.33
C SER A 82 24.07 -10.12 12.11
N ASN A 83 25.03 -10.78 11.47
CA ASN A 83 25.93 -11.77 12.10
C ASN A 83 26.89 -11.17 13.16
N LYS A 84 26.54 -10.04 13.77
CA LYS A 84 27.27 -9.48 14.90
C LYS A 84 26.77 -10.12 16.18
N VAL A 85 27.68 -10.87 16.82
CA VAL A 85 27.54 -11.49 18.14
C VAL A 85 26.87 -10.52 19.12
N ALA A 86 25.76 -10.95 19.71
CA ALA A 86 25.04 -10.17 20.69
C ALA A 86 25.86 -10.09 21.99
N VAL A 87 26.41 -8.90 22.28
CA VAL A 87 26.91 -8.57 23.62
C VAL A 87 25.67 -8.38 24.52
N ASN A 88 25.60 -9.23 25.55
CA ASN A 88 24.55 -9.21 26.56
C ASN A 88 24.40 -7.84 27.23
N SER A 89 23.26 -7.16 27.04
CA SER A 89 22.88 -6.03 27.84
C SER A 89 21.47 -6.23 28.40
N SER A 90 21.39 -6.11 29.73
CA SER A 90 20.30 -6.29 30.68
C SER A 90 18.86 -6.32 30.14
N GLN A 91 18.14 -7.40 30.48
CA GLN A 91 16.81 -7.75 29.97
C GLN A 91 15.65 -6.84 30.46
N ASN A 92 15.78 -6.13 31.58
CA ASN A 92 14.63 -5.46 32.21
C ASN A 92 14.20 -4.13 31.57
N ASN A 93 15.08 -3.38 30.91
CA ASN A 93 14.74 -2.13 30.24
C ASN A 93 14.17 -2.30 28.83
N LYS A 94 14.36 -3.48 28.22
CA LYS A 94 13.91 -3.75 26.85
C LYS A 94 12.40 -3.93 26.72
N SER A 95 11.71 -4.40 27.79
CA SER A 95 10.27 -4.65 27.77
C SER A 95 9.45 -3.35 27.80
N PHE A 96 9.84 -2.40 28.64
CA PHE A 96 9.15 -1.11 28.78
C PHE A 96 9.33 -0.24 27.51
N ILE A 97 10.55 -0.18 26.99
CA ILE A 97 10.87 0.53 25.75
C ILE A 97 10.14 -0.12 24.55
N LYS A 98 10.05 -1.47 24.51
CA LYS A 98 9.26 -2.17 23.49
C LYS A 98 7.77 -1.85 23.57
N SER A 99 7.19 -1.73 24.77
CA SER A 99 5.78 -1.40 24.94
C SER A 99 5.47 0.06 24.58
N MET A 100 6.33 0.99 24.95
CA MET A 100 6.24 2.40 24.53
C MET A 100 6.42 2.59 23.02
N LEU A 101 7.38 1.87 22.41
CA LEU A 101 7.57 1.85 20.96
C LEU A 101 6.36 1.23 20.23
N LYS A 102 5.72 0.21 20.81
CA LYS A 102 4.50 -0.39 20.27
C LYS A 102 3.30 0.57 20.33
N LYS A 103 3.13 1.30 21.45
CA LYS A 103 2.12 2.36 21.59
C LYS A 103 2.42 3.58 20.70
N GLY A 104 3.67 4.04 20.64
CA GLY A 104 4.09 5.13 19.77
C GLY A 104 3.92 4.82 18.27
N LYS A 105 4.20 3.57 17.86
CA LYS A 105 3.96 3.10 16.47
C LYS A 105 2.49 3.16 16.08
N SER A 106 1.56 2.85 17.01
CA SER A 106 0.11 2.87 16.72
C SER A 106 -0.44 4.29 16.56
N ILE A 107 0.21 5.30 17.15
CA ILE A 107 -0.23 6.71 17.08
C ILE A 107 0.34 7.40 15.81
N ILE A 108 1.55 7.01 15.37
CA ILE A 108 2.25 7.65 14.25
C ILE A 108 1.80 7.08 12.89
N ALA A 109 1.23 5.88 12.88
CA ALA A 109 0.87 5.14 11.66
C ALA A 109 -0.65 5.08 11.47
N VAL A 110 -1.29 6.20 11.18
CA VAL A 110 -2.74 6.26 10.89
C VAL A 110 -2.96 6.72 9.45
N PRO A 111 -3.67 5.94 8.63
CA PRO A 111 -4.34 4.64 8.91
C PRO A 111 -3.38 3.46 9.03
N ASP A 112 -2.21 3.54 8.39
CA ASP A 112 -1.16 2.51 8.38
C ASP A 112 0.23 3.13 8.26
N MET A 113 1.29 2.32 8.33
CA MET A 113 2.68 2.77 8.30
C MET A 113 3.13 3.37 6.96
N TYR A 114 2.35 3.21 5.91
CA TYR A 114 2.65 3.70 4.56
C TYR A 114 2.03 5.07 4.25
N PHE A 115 1.35 5.70 5.20
CA PHE A 115 0.65 6.97 4.98
C PHE A 115 1.58 8.10 4.49
N ASN A 116 2.80 8.17 5.02
CA ASN A 116 3.79 9.14 4.54
C ASN A 116 4.26 8.83 3.12
N TRP A 117 4.40 7.54 2.79
CA TRP A 117 4.64 7.13 1.42
C TRP A 117 3.50 7.57 0.51
N ALA A 118 2.24 7.35 0.88
CA ALA A 118 1.09 7.73 0.07
C ALA A 118 1.10 9.22 -0.32
N LYS A 119 1.54 10.09 0.60
CA LYS A 119 1.70 11.53 0.33
C LYS A 119 2.82 11.83 -0.67
N ALA A 120 3.96 11.14 -0.57
CA ALA A 120 5.08 11.32 -1.48
C ALA A 120 4.79 10.70 -2.86
N ALA A 121 4.24 9.48 -2.86
CA ALA A 121 3.90 8.75 -4.06
C ALA A 121 2.81 9.44 -4.88
N SER A 122 1.79 10.03 -4.23
CA SER A 122 0.77 10.78 -4.95
C SER A 122 1.34 11.98 -5.69
N LYS A 123 2.30 12.72 -5.09
CA LYS A 123 3.00 13.81 -5.78
C LYS A 123 3.77 13.30 -7.00
N SER A 124 4.53 12.21 -6.84
CA SER A 124 5.27 11.60 -7.95
C SER A 124 4.33 11.05 -9.03
N GLY A 125 3.20 10.45 -8.65
CA GLY A 125 2.17 10.00 -9.58
C GLY A 125 1.54 11.16 -10.37
N ILE A 126 1.23 12.27 -9.70
CA ILE A 126 0.73 13.49 -10.35
C ILE A 126 1.74 14.03 -11.36
N GLU A 127 3.03 14.11 -10.99
CA GLU A 127 4.09 14.56 -11.92
C GLU A 127 4.29 13.59 -13.10
N LEU A 128 4.15 12.29 -12.87
CA LEU A 128 4.19 11.30 -13.92
C LEU A 128 3.03 11.50 -14.91
N MET A 129 1.81 11.71 -14.40
CA MET A 129 0.61 11.90 -15.21
C MET A 129 0.56 13.22 -15.96
N LYS A 130 1.27 14.25 -15.50
CA LYS A 130 1.49 15.49 -16.27
C LYS A 130 2.40 15.29 -17.48
N LYS A 131 3.30 14.31 -17.42
CA LYS A 131 4.25 14.00 -18.49
C LYS A 131 3.71 12.98 -19.48
N GLU A 132 2.89 12.05 -19.00
CA GLU A 132 2.40 10.92 -19.76
C GLU A 132 0.90 10.73 -19.51
N LYS A 133 0.13 10.54 -20.59
CA LYS A 133 -1.30 10.28 -20.47
C LYS A 133 -1.54 8.81 -20.08
N PHE A 134 -2.30 8.58 -19.01
CA PHE A 134 -2.78 7.28 -18.59
C PHE A 134 -4.26 7.11 -18.95
N ASP A 135 -4.65 5.89 -19.29
CA ASP A 135 -6.03 5.54 -19.63
C ASP A 135 -6.85 5.12 -18.42
N VAL A 136 -6.18 4.52 -17.42
CA VAL A 136 -6.81 4.03 -16.20
C VAL A 136 -5.80 3.98 -15.04
N MET A 137 -6.32 4.23 -13.84
CA MET A 137 -5.62 4.01 -12.59
C MET A 137 -6.22 2.82 -11.85
N PHE A 138 -5.36 1.97 -11.30
CA PHE A 138 -5.73 0.82 -10.49
C PHE A 138 -5.03 0.89 -9.14
N SER A 139 -5.74 0.66 -8.04
CA SER A 139 -5.11 0.60 -6.72
C SER A 139 -5.55 -0.63 -5.95
N MET A 140 -4.60 -1.28 -5.26
CA MET A 140 -4.84 -2.47 -4.45
C MET A 140 -4.86 -2.16 -2.96
N HIS A 141 -5.92 -2.55 -2.27
CA HIS A 141 -5.94 -2.80 -0.86
C HIS A 141 -5.33 -4.20 -0.64
N GLU A 142 -4.48 -4.45 0.29
CA GLU A 142 -3.91 -3.73 1.39
C GLU A 142 -2.54 -3.10 1.09
N PRO A 143 -2.10 -2.14 1.88
CA PRO A 143 -2.80 -1.42 2.94
C PRO A 143 -3.63 -0.24 2.39
N PRO A 144 -4.49 0.39 3.23
CA PRO A 144 -5.30 1.56 2.85
C PRO A 144 -4.53 2.69 2.17
N SER A 145 -3.27 2.87 2.50
CA SER A 145 -2.41 3.90 1.90
C SER A 145 -2.26 3.80 0.38
N SER A 146 -2.43 2.62 -0.22
CA SER A 146 -2.49 2.48 -1.68
C SER A 146 -3.67 3.25 -2.27
N HIS A 147 -4.86 3.07 -1.67
CA HIS A 147 -6.06 3.82 -2.07
C HIS A 147 -5.95 5.32 -1.76
N ILE A 148 -5.33 5.70 -0.63
CA ILE A 148 -5.12 7.12 -0.30
C ILE A 148 -4.18 7.79 -1.31
N CYS A 149 -3.15 7.09 -1.78
CA CYS A 149 -2.30 7.58 -2.86
C CYS A 149 -3.11 7.83 -4.13
N ALA A 150 -3.89 6.83 -4.56
CA ALA A 150 -4.74 6.92 -5.74
C ALA A 150 -5.82 8.02 -5.61
N MET A 151 -6.46 8.12 -4.46
CA MET A 151 -7.46 9.15 -4.17
C MET A 151 -6.90 10.57 -4.40
N LYS A 152 -5.67 10.83 -3.92
CA LYS A 152 -5.01 12.14 -4.12
C LYS A 152 -4.69 12.43 -5.58
N ILE A 153 -4.38 11.42 -6.37
CA ILE A 153 -4.17 11.55 -7.81
C ILE A 153 -5.52 11.80 -8.50
N LYS A 154 -6.57 11.06 -8.12
CA LYS A 154 -7.93 11.24 -8.67
C LYS A 154 -8.50 12.63 -8.38
N GLU A 155 -8.19 13.25 -7.24
CA GLU A 155 -8.59 14.62 -6.91
C GLU A 155 -8.05 15.65 -7.93
N GLU A 156 -6.86 15.41 -8.52
CA GLU A 156 -6.27 16.26 -9.58
C GLU A 156 -6.75 15.85 -10.98
N PHE A 157 -6.89 14.56 -11.26
CA PHE A 157 -7.27 14.01 -12.56
C PHE A 157 -8.66 13.37 -12.48
N LYS A 158 -9.70 14.20 -12.34
CA LYS A 158 -11.07 13.77 -12.07
C LYS A 158 -11.66 12.85 -13.15
N ASP A 159 -11.25 13.03 -14.40
CA ASP A 159 -11.75 12.26 -15.54
C ASP A 159 -11.01 10.93 -15.76
N LEU A 160 -9.91 10.68 -15.02
CA LEU A 160 -9.18 9.42 -15.12
C LEU A 160 -10.00 8.30 -14.46
N PRO A 161 -10.38 7.25 -15.21
CA PRO A 161 -11.05 6.08 -14.61
C PRO A 161 -10.18 5.46 -13.51
N TRP A 162 -10.79 5.22 -12.34
CA TRP A 162 -10.13 4.61 -11.20
C TRP A 162 -10.84 3.33 -10.76
N VAL A 163 -10.10 2.22 -10.79
CA VAL A 163 -10.53 0.91 -10.32
C VAL A 163 -9.89 0.64 -8.96
N THR A 164 -10.69 0.30 -7.96
CA THR A 164 -10.23 -0.08 -6.63
C THR A 164 -10.42 -1.57 -6.39
N TYR A 165 -9.38 -2.25 -5.92
CA TYR A 165 -9.39 -3.65 -5.55
C TYR A 165 -9.41 -3.79 -4.02
N TRP A 166 -10.38 -4.52 -3.48
CA TRP A 166 -10.63 -4.70 -2.06
C TRP A 166 -10.48 -6.17 -1.66
N SER A 167 -9.28 -6.55 -1.19
CA SER A 167 -9.03 -7.88 -0.65
C SER A 167 -9.83 -8.11 0.63
N ASP A 168 -9.78 -7.12 1.53
CA ASP A 168 -10.42 -7.11 2.83
C ASP A 168 -11.17 -5.79 3.05
N PRO A 169 -12.14 -5.74 3.98
CA PRO A 169 -12.76 -4.48 4.36
C PRO A 169 -11.76 -3.60 5.11
N TRP A 170 -11.83 -2.29 4.94
CA TRP A 170 -10.94 -1.37 5.65
C TRP A 170 -11.35 -1.23 7.13
N LEU A 171 -12.47 -0.53 7.40
CA LEU A 171 -12.88 -0.27 8.78
C LEU A 171 -13.60 -1.44 9.47
N LYS A 172 -14.14 -2.36 8.69
CA LYS A 172 -14.78 -3.59 9.20
C LYS A 172 -13.80 -4.76 9.36
N ASP A 173 -12.52 -4.56 9.05
CA ASP A 173 -11.48 -5.55 9.35
C ASP A 173 -11.39 -5.78 10.85
N SER A 174 -11.24 -7.06 11.27
CA SER A 174 -11.17 -7.47 12.68
C SER A 174 -10.00 -6.80 13.43
N THR A 175 -8.92 -6.46 12.75
CA THR A 175 -7.80 -5.72 13.33
C THR A 175 -8.14 -4.28 13.72
N ARG A 176 -9.28 -3.75 13.24
CA ARG A 176 -9.80 -2.41 13.50
C ARG A 176 -10.89 -2.32 14.57
N GLU A 177 -11.28 -3.44 15.18
CA GLU A 177 -12.33 -3.45 16.21
C GLU A 177 -12.01 -2.56 17.41
N ASN A 178 -10.74 -2.55 17.84
CA ASN A 178 -10.28 -1.89 19.05
C ASN A 178 -9.59 -0.53 18.79
N ILE A 179 -9.81 0.12 17.64
CA ILE A 179 -9.30 1.48 17.39
C ILE A 179 -10.16 2.53 18.11
N SER A 180 -9.54 3.64 18.54
CA SER A 180 -10.26 4.71 19.21
C SER A 180 -11.36 5.32 18.31
N PRO A 181 -12.46 5.85 18.89
CA PRO A 181 -13.53 6.49 18.11
C PRO A 181 -13.03 7.65 17.22
N VAL A 182 -12.07 8.42 17.69
CA VAL A 182 -11.45 9.52 16.93
C VAL A 182 -10.71 8.98 15.70
N ARG A 183 -9.91 7.93 15.89
CA ARG A 183 -9.21 7.27 14.79
C ARG A 183 -10.19 6.64 13.80
N ARG A 184 -11.22 5.96 14.30
CA ARG A 184 -12.27 5.36 13.45
C ARG A 184 -12.94 6.42 12.56
N LYS A 185 -13.35 7.55 13.15
CA LYS A 185 -13.97 8.65 12.42
C LYS A 185 -13.03 9.25 11.35
N TYR A 186 -11.74 9.38 11.70
CA TYR A 186 -10.73 9.86 10.77
C TYR A 186 -10.51 8.90 9.59
N GLU A 187 -10.33 7.61 9.85
CA GLU A 187 -10.17 6.59 8.80
C GLU A 187 -11.45 6.46 7.96
N GLN A 188 -12.63 6.55 8.57
CA GLN A 188 -13.91 6.54 7.86
C GLN A 188 -14.04 7.70 6.86
N SER A 189 -13.48 8.86 7.19
CA SER A 189 -13.49 9.99 6.26
C SER A 189 -12.68 9.70 4.99
N PHE A 190 -11.57 8.97 5.09
CA PHE A 190 -10.80 8.54 3.93
C PHE A 190 -11.51 7.43 3.16
N GLU A 191 -11.98 6.39 3.85
CA GLU A 191 -12.67 5.27 3.21
C GLU A 191 -13.87 5.76 2.40
N ARG A 192 -14.69 6.64 2.98
CA ARG A 192 -15.84 7.27 2.28
C ARG A 192 -15.41 8.06 1.04
N LYS A 193 -14.31 8.83 1.13
CA LYS A 193 -13.79 9.55 -0.03
C LYS A 193 -13.29 8.61 -1.12
N VAL A 194 -12.58 7.55 -0.74
CA VAL A 194 -12.11 6.52 -1.68
C VAL A 194 -13.31 5.90 -2.41
N VAL A 195 -14.33 5.48 -1.67
CA VAL A 195 -15.55 4.89 -2.25
C VAL A 195 -16.24 5.88 -3.20
N ASN A 196 -16.41 7.13 -2.79
CA ASN A 196 -17.12 8.14 -3.60
C ASN A 196 -16.35 8.55 -4.87
N LEU A 197 -15.03 8.46 -4.89
CA LEU A 197 -14.20 8.85 -6.03
C LEU A 197 -13.84 7.69 -6.96
N SER A 198 -14.06 6.46 -6.53
CA SER A 198 -13.81 5.26 -7.33
C SER A 198 -14.88 5.08 -8.41
N ASP A 199 -14.46 4.77 -9.62
CA ASP A 199 -15.38 4.54 -10.74
C ASP A 199 -15.81 3.07 -10.84
N ARG A 200 -14.94 2.15 -10.40
CA ARG A 200 -15.20 0.69 -10.42
C ARG A 200 -14.56 0.01 -9.22
N PHE A 201 -15.17 -1.08 -8.79
CA PHE A 201 -14.78 -1.85 -7.62
C PHE A 201 -14.57 -3.31 -7.97
N ILE A 202 -13.52 -3.91 -7.43
CA ILE A 202 -13.28 -5.35 -7.45
C ILE A 202 -13.22 -5.81 -5.99
N PHE A 203 -14.12 -6.72 -5.61
CA PHE A 203 -14.15 -7.34 -4.29
C PHE A 203 -13.83 -8.83 -4.42
N VAL A 204 -12.99 -9.35 -3.53
CA VAL A 204 -12.62 -10.78 -3.51
C VAL A 204 -13.81 -11.65 -3.12
N THR A 205 -14.66 -11.15 -2.22
CA THR A 205 -15.83 -11.90 -1.74
C THR A 205 -17.12 -11.12 -1.93
N LYS A 206 -18.22 -11.87 -2.14
CA LYS A 206 -19.56 -11.32 -2.17
C LYS A 206 -19.93 -10.63 -0.85
N ALA A 207 -19.53 -11.23 0.29
CA ALA A 207 -19.80 -10.65 1.61
C ALA A 207 -19.18 -9.28 1.77
N ASN A 208 -17.90 -9.10 1.37
CA ASN A 208 -17.22 -7.81 1.41
C ASN A 208 -17.94 -6.79 0.52
N ARG A 209 -18.30 -7.17 -0.72
CA ARG A 209 -19.08 -6.32 -1.61
C ARG A 209 -20.41 -5.87 -0.99
N ASP A 210 -21.19 -6.82 -0.46
CA ASP A 210 -22.52 -6.54 0.09
C ASP A 210 -22.41 -5.63 1.33
N ASP A 211 -21.37 -5.76 2.12
CA ASP A 211 -21.08 -4.87 3.24
C ASP A 211 -20.81 -3.42 2.79
N TYR A 212 -20.08 -3.23 1.69
CA TYR A 212 -19.82 -1.89 1.15
C TYR A 212 -21.09 -1.29 0.54
N VAL A 213 -21.85 -2.05 -0.23
CA VAL A 213 -23.15 -1.60 -0.81
C VAL A 213 -24.13 -1.18 0.28
N ASN A 214 -24.14 -1.87 1.44
CA ASN A 214 -25.03 -1.52 2.55
C ASN A 214 -24.52 -0.35 3.41
N SER A 215 -23.25 0.04 3.29
CA SER A 215 -22.61 1.05 4.14
C SER A 215 -22.43 2.40 3.46
N TYR A 216 -22.36 2.42 2.13
CA TYR A 216 -22.09 3.58 1.27
C TYR A 216 -23.07 3.69 0.11
#